data_19cfb084774066bc64cf6beb9fda5b36
#
_entry.id   19cfb084774066bc64cf6beb9fda5b36
#
_cell.length_a   1.000
_cell.length_b   1.000
_cell.length_c   1.000
_cell.angle_alpha   90.00
_cell.angle_beta   90.00
_cell.angle_gamma   90.00
#
_symmetry.space_group_name_H-M   'P 1'
#
loop_
_entity.id
_entity.type
_entity.pdbx_description
1 polymer ?
#
loop_
_entity_poly.entity_id
_entity_poly.type
_entity_poly.pdbx_seq_one_letter_code
_entity_poly.pdbx_strand_id
1 'polypeptide(L)'
;DKNTQAGAREWVRMRLGETYLIAAEAAGRKGDYELAAKYINVVRKRAAWADKEVKAPQYWKEEGGEMNDMNSTYDLIKVTPDELKSDFVTFILDERGRELLGEIYRWEDLVRCGVLYDWVMKFNGEAKAAGTMRPFHKLRPIPQNHIDRLKPAGKIEEEQNEGYY
;
A
#
# COMPACT_ATOMS: atom_id res chain seq x y z
N ASP A 1 23.79 17.89 18.62
CA ASP A 1 22.91 18.57 18.09
C ASP A 1 21.45 18.12 18.25
N LYS A 2 20.86 18.64 19.10
CA LYS A 2 19.68 19.35 19.01
C LYS A 2 18.48 18.78 18.34
N ASN A 3 18.61 17.89 17.42
CA ASN A 3 17.52 17.53 16.52
C ASN A 3 16.98 16.13 16.72
N THR A 4 17.47 15.45 17.69
CA THR A 4 16.93 14.18 18.13
C THR A 4 15.88 14.39 19.23
N GLN A 5 14.89 15.18 18.96
CA GLN A 5 13.67 15.04 19.72
C GLN A 5 13.04 13.71 19.30
N ALA A 6 13.32 12.69 20.06
CA ALA A 6 12.57 11.46 20.00
C ALA A 6 11.10 11.86 20.14
N GLY A 7 10.33 11.69 19.08
CA GLY A 7 8.92 12.03 19.11
C GLY A 7 8.23 11.21 20.18
N ALA A 8 7.66 11.85 21.16
CA ALA A 8 6.85 11.21 22.18
C ALA A 8 5.46 10.82 21.67
N ARG A 9 5.21 10.98 20.35
CA ARG A 9 3.94 10.63 19.74
C ARG A 9 3.89 9.12 19.51
N GLU A 10 2.80 8.50 19.93
CA GLU A 10 2.50 7.11 19.64
C GLU A 10 2.45 6.85 18.14
N TRP A 11 3.02 5.76 17.71
CA TRP A 11 2.94 5.32 16.33
C TRP A 11 1.81 4.30 16.17
N VAL A 12 0.85 4.64 15.32
CA VAL A 12 -0.24 3.75 14.97
C VAL A 12 0.29 2.64 14.07
N ARG A 13 0.34 1.42 14.60
CA ARG A 13 0.78 0.24 13.83
C ARG A 13 -0.30 -0.35 12.94
N MET A 14 -1.55 -0.21 13.32
CA MET A 14 -2.72 -0.66 12.57
C MET A 14 -3.89 0.26 12.88
N ARG A 15 -4.68 0.56 11.88
CA ARG A 15 -5.88 1.38 12.03
C ARG A 15 -7.07 0.75 11.30
N LEU A 16 -8.27 1.18 11.64
CA LEU A 16 -9.51 0.59 11.16
C LEU A 16 -9.62 0.57 9.62
N GLY A 17 -9.09 1.59 8.93
CA GLY A 17 -9.03 1.61 7.46
C GLY A 17 -8.29 0.41 6.89
N GLU A 18 -7.15 0.06 7.46
CA GLU A 18 -6.40 -1.13 7.07
C GLU A 18 -7.19 -2.42 7.32
N THR A 19 -7.85 -2.53 8.47
CA THR A 19 -8.68 -3.69 8.81
C THR A 19 -9.79 -3.91 7.76
N TYR A 20 -10.46 -2.84 7.33
CA TYR A 20 -11.45 -2.93 6.26
C TYR A 20 -10.84 -3.38 4.94
N LEU A 21 -9.65 -2.90 4.58
CA LEU A 21 -8.99 -3.30 3.34
C LEU A 21 -8.47 -4.74 3.38
N ILE A 22 -8.03 -5.24 4.54
CA ILE A 22 -7.71 -6.66 4.74
C ILE A 22 -8.96 -7.52 4.55
N ALA A 23 -10.08 -7.13 5.15
CA ALA A 23 -11.35 -7.85 5.00
C ALA A 23 -11.85 -7.82 3.55
N ALA A 24 -11.72 -6.68 2.87
CA ALA A 24 -12.04 -6.54 1.46
C ALA A 24 -11.18 -7.46 0.57
N GLU A 25 -9.87 -7.50 0.85
CA GLU A 25 -8.97 -8.38 0.11
C GLU A 25 -9.31 -9.86 0.33
N ALA A 26 -9.59 -10.26 1.56
CA ALA A 26 -9.99 -11.63 1.88
C ALA A 26 -11.30 -12.03 1.17
N ALA A 27 -12.28 -11.14 1.12
CA ALA A 27 -13.53 -11.37 0.40
C ALA A 27 -13.31 -11.49 -1.12
N GLY A 28 -12.60 -10.52 -1.72
CA GLY A 28 -12.37 -10.51 -3.16
C GLY A 28 -11.52 -11.68 -3.64
N ARG A 29 -10.53 -12.13 -2.86
CA ARG A 29 -9.73 -13.33 -3.18
C ARG A 29 -10.57 -14.62 -3.13
N LYS A 30 -11.71 -14.61 -2.44
CA LYS A 30 -12.70 -15.70 -2.47
C LYS A 30 -13.73 -15.55 -3.59
N GLY A 31 -13.67 -14.46 -4.37
CA GLY A 31 -14.65 -14.15 -5.41
C GLY A 31 -15.91 -13.46 -4.90
N ASP A 32 -15.99 -13.10 -3.62
CA ASP A 32 -17.10 -12.33 -3.05
C ASP A 32 -16.87 -10.83 -3.25
N TYR A 33 -17.07 -10.38 -4.48
CA TYR A 33 -16.86 -8.98 -4.85
C TYR A 33 -17.92 -8.04 -4.28
N GLU A 34 -19.10 -8.53 -3.95
CA GLU A 34 -20.13 -7.76 -3.25
C GLU A 34 -19.65 -7.33 -1.87
N LEU A 35 -19.15 -8.30 -1.09
CA LEU A 35 -18.62 -8.04 0.23
C LEU A 35 -17.34 -7.20 0.17
N ALA A 36 -16.46 -7.47 -0.80
CA ALA A 36 -15.25 -6.68 -1.03
C ALA A 36 -15.57 -5.20 -1.30
N ALA A 37 -16.49 -4.93 -2.24
CA ALA A 37 -16.94 -3.58 -2.55
C ALA A 37 -17.57 -2.90 -1.33
N LYS A 38 -18.37 -3.62 -0.54
CA LYS A 38 -18.96 -3.09 0.69
C LYS A 38 -17.88 -2.60 1.67
N TYR A 39 -16.83 -3.36 1.89
CA TYR A 39 -15.75 -2.97 2.80
C TYR A 39 -14.91 -1.81 2.26
N ILE A 40 -14.57 -1.82 0.97
CA ILE A 40 -13.86 -0.70 0.32
C ILE A 40 -14.68 0.58 0.44
N ASN A 41 -15.97 0.50 0.20
CA ASN A 41 -16.87 1.65 0.23
C ASN A 41 -17.04 2.26 1.63
N VAL A 42 -16.79 1.53 2.70
CA VAL A 42 -16.71 2.12 4.05
C VAL A 42 -15.55 3.11 4.13
N VAL A 43 -14.37 2.72 3.60
CA VAL A 43 -13.18 3.57 3.58
C VAL A 43 -13.40 4.78 2.68
N ARG A 44 -13.89 4.56 1.46
CA ARG A 44 -14.16 5.63 0.50
C ARG A 44 -15.20 6.62 0.99
N LYS A 45 -16.28 6.14 1.64
CA LYS A 45 -17.30 7.01 2.22
C LYS A 45 -16.74 7.94 3.30
N ARG A 46 -15.82 7.46 4.10
CA ARG A 46 -15.12 8.29 5.08
C ARG A 46 -14.25 9.36 4.42
N ALA A 47 -13.60 9.02 3.31
CA ALA A 47 -12.71 9.93 2.58
C ALA A 47 -13.46 10.95 1.70
N ALA A 48 -14.70 10.64 1.32
CA ALA A 48 -15.53 11.53 0.50
C ALA A 48 -15.88 12.83 1.23
N TRP A 49 -16.08 13.90 0.47
CA TRP A 49 -16.74 15.09 1.01
C TRP A 49 -18.14 14.74 1.52
N ALA A 50 -18.44 15.20 2.73
CA ALA A 50 -19.79 15.05 3.28
C ALA A 50 -20.75 16.10 2.70
N ASP A 51 -22.04 15.78 2.71
CA ASP A 51 -23.07 16.76 2.32
C ASP A 51 -22.96 18.01 3.18
N LYS A 52 -23.04 19.16 2.54
CA LYS A 52 -22.98 20.49 3.19
C LYS A 52 -21.65 20.81 3.90
N GLU A 53 -20.61 20.02 3.67
CA GLU A 53 -19.27 20.33 4.15
C GLU A 53 -18.72 21.55 3.42
N VAL A 54 -18.31 22.56 4.17
CA VAL A 54 -17.72 23.78 3.61
C VAL A 54 -16.27 23.51 3.24
N LYS A 55 -16.00 23.48 1.95
CA LYS A 55 -14.64 23.33 1.41
C LYS A 55 -13.88 24.65 1.49
N ALA A 56 -12.66 24.65 1.97
CA ALA A 56 -11.81 25.82 1.90
C ALA A 56 -11.54 26.19 0.43
N PRO A 57 -11.58 27.48 0.05
CA PRO A 57 -11.43 27.91 -1.35
C PRO A 57 -10.17 27.41 -2.05
N GLN A 58 -9.08 27.20 -1.32
CA GLN A 58 -7.84 26.65 -1.86
C GLN A 58 -7.96 25.22 -2.40
N TYR A 59 -8.95 24.44 -1.95
CA TYR A 59 -9.16 23.07 -2.42
C TYR A 59 -10.19 22.97 -3.57
N TRP A 60 -10.78 24.07 -3.99
CA TRP A 60 -11.82 24.05 -5.05
C TRP A 60 -11.24 23.78 -6.43
N LYS A 61 -9.96 24.05 -6.63
CA LYS A 61 -9.29 23.96 -7.94
C LYS A 61 -8.06 23.09 -7.96
N GLU A 62 -7.63 22.56 -6.82
CA GLU A 62 -6.45 21.74 -6.75
C GLU A 62 -6.71 20.31 -7.23
N GLU A 63 -5.71 19.70 -7.84
CA GLU A 63 -5.69 18.30 -8.27
C GLU A 63 -6.72 17.90 -9.34
N GLY A 64 -7.09 18.80 -10.22
CA GLY A 64 -7.88 18.50 -11.42
C GLY A 64 -9.35 18.21 -11.14
N GLY A 65 -9.85 18.53 -9.95
CA GLY A 65 -11.26 18.39 -9.59
C GLY A 65 -11.96 19.72 -9.51
N GLU A 66 -12.97 19.95 -10.35
CA GLU A 66 -13.95 21.02 -10.15
C GLU A 66 -14.91 20.62 -9.01
N MET A 67 -14.43 20.67 -7.78
CA MET A 67 -15.21 20.32 -6.60
C MET A 67 -16.02 21.53 -6.11
N ASN A 68 -16.80 22.11 -7.00
CA ASN A 68 -17.53 23.36 -6.74
C ASN A 68 -18.88 23.17 -6.05
N ASP A 69 -19.37 21.95 -5.96
CA ASP A 69 -20.66 21.70 -5.34
C ASP A 69 -20.53 21.34 -3.86
N MET A 70 -21.61 21.52 -3.13
CA MET A 70 -21.71 21.24 -1.70
C MET A 70 -22.22 19.82 -1.42
N ASN A 71 -22.44 19.02 -2.47
CA ASN A 71 -22.93 17.65 -2.33
C ASN A 71 -21.81 16.70 -1.95
N SER A 72 -22.17 15.56 -1.41
CA SER A 72 -21.22 14.49 -1.15
C SER A 72 -20.61 13.97 -2.44
N THR A 73 -19.29 13.72 -2.42
CA THR A 73 -18.58 13.12 -3.54
C THR A 73 -18.59 11.59 -3.49
N TYR A 74 -19.26 10.98 -2.52
CA TYR A 74 -19.25 9.53 -2.33
C TYR A 74 -19.75 8.78 -3.57
N ASP A 75 -20.82 9.25 -4.21
CA ASP A 75 -21.35 8.60 -5.40
C ASP A 75 -20.40 8.61 -6.60
N LEU A 76 -19.46 9.55 -6.64
CA LEU A 76 -18.43 9.63 -7.67
C LEU A 76 -17.27 8.66 -7.44
N ILE A 77 -17.03 8.27 -6.20
CA ILE A 77 -15.85 7.47 -5.82
C ILE A 77 -16.19 6.07 -5.32
N LYS A 78 -17.47 5.75 -5.06
CA LYS A 78 -17.86 4.40 -4.66
C LYS A 78 -17.52 3.38 -5.74
N VAL A 79 -17.09 2.20 -5.31
CA VAL A 79 -16.77 1.09 -6.20
C VAL A 79 -17.92 0.10 -6.28
N THR A 80 -18.12 -0.46 -7.46
CA THR A 80 -19.08 -1.53 -7.73
C THR A 80 -18.38 -2.90 -7.73
N PRO A 81 -19.13 -3.99 -7.49
CA PRO A 81 -18.56 -5.34 -7.58
C PRO A 81 -18.00 -5.66 -8.96
N ASP A 82 -18.58 -5.14 -10.04
CA ASP A 82 -18.13 -5.41 -11.40
C ASP A 82 -16.77 -4.78 -11.70
N GLU A 83 -16.46 -3.63 -11.14
CA GLU A 83 -15.13 -3.00 -11.28
C GLU A 83 -14.04 -3.83 -10.63
N LEU A 84 -14.35 -4.65 -9.64
CA LEU A 84 -13.41 -5.51 -8.94
C LEU A 84 -13.07 -6.81 -9.68
N LYS A 85 -13.93 -7.25 -10.62
CA LYS A 85 -13.80 -8.57 -11.27
C LYS A 85 -12.64 -8.67 -12.24
N SER A 86 -12.23 -7.58 -12.87
CA SER A 86 -11.26 -7.61 -13.96
C SER A 86 -9.84 -7.89 -13.49
N ASP A 87 -9.40 -7.19 -12.44
CA ASP A 87 -8.07 -7.37 -11.82
C ASP A 87 -8.13 -6.92 -10.35
N PHE A 88 -8.69 -7.80 -9.53
CA PHE A 88 -8.90 -7.51 -8.12
C PHE A 88 -7.62 -7.23 -7.35
N VAL A 89 -6.53 -7.95 -7.68
CA VAL A 89 -5.26 -7.80 -6.95
C VAL A 89 -4.64 -6.42 -7.21
N THR A 90 -4.62 -5.98 -8.44
CA THR A 90 -4.18 -4.62 -8.77
C THR A 90 -5.06 -3.58 -8.11
N PHE A 91 -6.39 -3.76 -8.19
CA PHE A 91 -7.34 -2.82 -7.59
C PHE A 91 -7.13 -2.65 -6.09
N ILE A 92 -7.05 -3.75 -5.33
CA ILE A 92 -6.89 -3.68 -3.87
C ILE A 92 -5.52 -3.13 -3.46
N LEU A 93 -4.47 -3.41 -4.23
CA LEU A 93 -3.15 -2.83 -4.00
C LEU A 93 -3.13 -1.32 -4.23
N ASP A 94 -3.85 -0.83 -5.23
CA ASP A 94 -4.00 0.61 -5.47
C ASP A 94 -4.82 1.27 -4.36
N GLU A 95 -5.90 0.64 -3.92
CA GLU A 95 -6.72 1.15 -2.82
C GLU A 95 -5.91 1.22 -1.51
N ARG A 96 -5.15 0.18 -1.19
CA ARG A 96 -4.23 0.18 -0.05
C ARG A 96 -3.16 1.25 -0.19
N GLY A 97 -2.64 1.46 -1.40
CA GLY A 97 -1.67 2.52 -1.69
C GLY A 97 -2.20 3.92 -1.43
N ARG A 98 -3.47 4.18 -1.77
CA ARG A 98 -4.14 5.46 -1.49
C ARG A 98 -4.40 5.66 0.00
N GLU A 99 -4.99 4.66 0.65
CA GLU A 99 -5.42 4.74 2.03
C GLU A 99 -4.25 4.76 3.02
N LEU A 100 -3.19 4.00 2.75
CA LEU A 100 -2.07 3.77 3.67
C LEU A 100 -0.79 4.49 3.23
N LEU A 101 -0.91 5.56 2.45
CA LEU A 101 0.22 6.35 1.99
C LEU A 101 1.05 6.88 3.17
N GLY A 102 2.35 6.58 3.15
CA GLY A 102 3.27 6.98 4.22
C GLY A 102 3.28 6.08 5.46
N GLU A 103 2.49 5.01 5.50
CA GLU A 103 2.37 4.09 6.64
C GLU A 103 3.27 2.84 6.53
N ILE A 104 4.23 2.83 5.60
CA ILE A 104 5.30 1.82 5.44
C ILE A 104 4.84 0.47 4.86
N TYR A 105 3.56 0.18 4.71
CA TYR A 105 3.03 -1.13 4.28
C TYR A 105 3.29 -1.49 2.81
N ARG A 106 3.68 -0.54 1.96
CA ARG A 106 3.73 -0.74 0.51
C ARG A 106 4.68 -1.84 0.07
N TRP A 107 5.84 -1.95 0.71
CA TRP A 107 6.81 -2.98 0.37
C TRP A 107 6.25 -4.38 0.66
N GLU A 108 5.73 -4.57 1.87
CA GLU A 108 5.15 -5.84 2.30
C GLU A 108 3.97 -6.25 1.42
N ASP A 109 3.10 -5.31 1.06
CA ASP A 109 1.96 -5.54 0.17
C ASP A 109 2.42 -6.05 -1.20
N LEU A 110 3.41 -5.41 -1.81
CA LEU A 110 3.93 -5.80 -3.12
C LEU A 110 4.68 -7.13 -3.08
N VAL A 111 5.41 -7.41 -2.00
CA VAL A 111 6.11 -8.69 -1.81
C VAL A 111 5.12 -9.83 -1.64
N ARG A 112 4.15 -9.72 -0.72
CA ARG A 112 3.17 -10.79 -0.45
C ARG A 112 2.24 -11.08 -1.62
N CYS A 113 2.02 -10.10 -2.49
CA CYS A 113 1.27 -10.27 -3.73
C CYS A 113 2.14 -10.73 -4.92
N GLY A 114 3.45 -10.85 -4.74
CA GLY A 114 4.38 -11.33 -5.76
C GLY A 114 4.65 -10.35 -6.90
N VAL A 115 4.31 -9.08 -6.74
CA VAL A 115 4.35 -8.07 -7.82
C VAL A 115 5.41 -6.97 -7.60
N LEU A 116 6.26 -7.09 -6.57
CA LEU A 116 7.20 -6.04 -6.21
C LEU A 116 8.08 -5.59 -7.39
N TYR A 117 8.73 -6.53 -8.05
CA TYR A 117 9.65 -6.20 -9.15
C TYR A 117 8.92 -5.49 -10.29
N ASP A 118 7.82 -6.05 -10.75
CA ASP A 118 7.06 -5.54 -11.90
C ASP A 118 6.49 -4.15 -11.60
N TRP A 119 5.99 -3.93 -10.38
CA TRP A 119 5.44 -2.65 -9.99
C TRP A 119 6.51 -1.58 -9.83
N VAL A 120 7.66 -1.90 -9.23
CA VAL A 120 8.79 -0.97 -9.15
C VAL A 120 9.26 -0.59 -10.55
N MET A 121 9.43 -1.56 -11.45
CA MET A 121 9.87 -1.28 -12.82
C MET A 121 8.82 -0.52 -13.64
N LYS A 122 7.55 -0.62 -13.30
CA LYS A 122 6.46 0.09 -13.98
C LYS A 122 6.29 1.52 -13.48
N PHE A 123 6.34 1.72 -12.17
CA PHE A 123 5.90 2.96 -11.54
C PHE A 123 7.02 3.80 -10.91
N ASN A 124 8.21 3.23 -10.67
CA ASN A 124 9.34 3.97 -10.12
C ASN A 124 10.40 4.23 -11.19
N GLY A 125 10.32 5.41 -11.82
CA GLY A 125 11.24 5.81 -12.87
C GLY A 125 12.70 5.89 -12.42
N GLU A 126 12.96 6.29 -11.18
CA GLU A 126 14.31 6.38 -10.62
C GLU A 126 14.93 4.99 -10.43
N ALA A 127 14.20 4.05 -9.83
CA ALA A 127 14.66 2.68 -9.66
C ALA A 127 14.88 1.98 -11.01
N LYS A 128 14.03 2.26 -12.00
CA LYS A 128 14.17 1.79 -13.37
C LYS A 128 15.42 2.34 -14.03
N ALA A 129 15.65 3.65 -13.93
CA ALA A 129 16.83 4.33 -14.50
C ALA A 129 18.14 3.86 -13.84
N ALA A 130 18.14 3.67 -12.53
CA ALA A 130 19.28 3.13 -11.79
C ALA A 130 19.65 1.68 -12.17
N GLY A 131 18.68 0.90 -12.67
CA GLY A 131 18.91 -0.47 -13.14
C GLY A 131 19.38 -1.44 -12.05
N THR A 132 19.17 -1.11 -10.78
CA THR A 132 19.67 -1.88 -9.63
C THR A 132 18.65 -2.90 -9.11
N MET A 133 17.37 -2.68 -9.38
CA MET A 133 16.30 -3.58 -8.93
C MET A 133 16.39 -4.95 -9.62
N ARG A 134 16.23 -6.02 -8.84
CA ARG A 134 16.24 -7.42 -9.31
C ARG A 134 15.07 -8.19 -8.70
N PRO A 135 14.60 -9.28 -9.33
CA PRO A 135 13.50 -10.10 -8.81
C PRO A 135 13.76 -10.69 -7.42
N PHE A 136 15.02 -10.96 -7.07
CA PHE A 136 15.35 -11.51 -5.75
C PHE A 136 15.21 -10.49 -4.62
N HIS A 137 15.11 -9.19 -4.89
CA HIS A 137 14.91 -8.16 -3.86
C HIS A 137 13.58 -8.28 -3.10
N LYS A 138 12.72 -9.21 -3.48
CA LYS A 138 11.57 -9.65 -2.65
C LYS A 138 12.01 -10.16 -1.28
N LEU A 139 13.24 -10.67 -1.18
CA LEU A 139 13.89 -11.02 0.07
C LEU A 139 14.88 -9.93 0.46
N ARG A 140 15.19 -9.83 1.75
CA ARG A 140 16.24 -8.95 2.27
C ARG A 140 17.50 -9.76 2.50
N PRO A 141 18.71 -9.15 2.41
CA PRO A 141 19.92 -9.84 2.79
C PRO A 141 19.88 -10.19 4.28
N ILE A 142 20.32 -11.39 4.61
CA ILE A 142 20.53 -11.79 6.01
C ILE A 142 21.75 -11.03 6.52
N PRO A 143 21.67 -10.32 7.66
CA PRO A 143 22.79 -9.56 8.19
C PRO A 143 24.02 -10.44 8.43
N GLN A 144 25.19 -10.01 7.96
CA GLN A 144 26.43 -10.79 8.07
C GLN A 144 26.74 -11.19 9.51
N ASN A 145 26.51 -10.30 10.47
CA ASN A 145 26.72 -10.60 11.88
C ASN A 145 25.79 -11.69 12.44
N HIS A 146 24.69 -12.01 11.77
CA HIS A 146 23.87 -13.17 12.10
C HIS A 146 24.51 -14.44 11.55
N ILE A 147 24.93 -14.43 10.30
CA ILE A 147 25.59 -15.58 9.65
C ILE A 147 26.85 -15.97 10.42
N ASP A 148 27.68 -15.00 10.81
CA ASP A 148 28.92 -15.22 11.56
C ASP A 148 28.70 -15.89 12.93
N ARG A 149 27.50 -15.86 13.46
CA ARG A 149 27.14 -16.49 14.75
C ARG A 149 26.58 -17.89 14.61
N LEU A 150 26.31 -18.36 13.39
CA LEU A 150 25.82 -19.72 13.17
C LEU A 150 26.92 -20.74 13.50
N LYS A 151 26.54 -21.84 14.17
CA LYS A 151 27.46 -22.92 14.54
C LYS A 151 26.78 -24.27 14.37
N PRO A 152 27.25 -25.13 13.46
CA PRO A 152 28.31 -24.83 12.48
C PRO A 152 27.86 -23.83 11.43
N ALA A 153 28.78 -23.00 10.95
CA ALA A 153 28.56 -22.17 9.80
C ALA A 153 28.52 -23.02 8.54
N GLY A 154 27.48 -22.85 7.72
CA GLY A 154 27.38 -23.39 6.38
C GLY A 154 28.19 -22.56 5.36
N LYS A 155 28.06 -22.90 4.09
CA LYS A 155 28.56 -22.05 3.01
C LYS A 155 27.68 -20.81 2.91
N ILE A 156 28.24 -19.72 2.41
CA ILE A 156 27.51 -18.46 2.29
C ILE A 156 26.25 -18.61 1.39
N GLU A 157 26.32 -19.46 0.39
CA GLU A 157 25.22 -19.77 -0.53
C GLU A 157 24.05 -20.52 0.15
N GLU A 158 24.35 -21.20 1.27
CA GLU A 158 23.36 -21.94 2.07
C GLU A 158 22.73 -21.05 3.16
N GLU A 159 23.47 -20.05 3.64
CA GLU A 159 23.08 -19.22 4.78
C GLU A 159 22.52 -17.85 4.36
N GLN A 160 22.75 -17.43 3.12
CA GLN A 160 22.30 -16.14 2.59
C GLN A 160 21.16 -16.33 1.58
N ASN A 161 20.29 -15.35 1.48
CA ASN A 161 19.27 -15.33 0.43
C ASN A 161 19.90 -15.21 -0.96
N GLU A 162 19.29 -15.90 -1.93
CA GLU A 162 19.70 -15.86 -3.33
C GLU A 162 19.94 -14.43 -3.83
N GLY A 163 21.03 -14.22 -4.56
CA GLY A 163 21.41 -12.94 -5.15
C GLY A 163 22.21 -12.00 -4.24
N TYR A 164 22.50 -12.39 -2.99
CA TYR A 164 23.27 -11.60 -2.03
C TYR A 164 24.62 -12.22 -1.64
N TYR A 165 25.07 -13.21 -2.38
CA TYR A 165 26.38 -13.86 -2.22
C TYR A 165 27.17 -13.85 -3.53
#